data_bae0e17020f92396c5c46e1b9e6e40b5
#
_entry.id   bae0e17020f92396c5c46e1b9e6e40b5
#
_cell.length_a   1.000
_cell.length_b   1.000
_cell.length_c   1.000
_cell.angle_alpha   90.00
_cell.angle_beta   90.00
_cell.angle_gamma   90.00
#
_symmetry.space_group_name_H-M   'P 1'
#
loop_
_entity.id
_entity.type
_entity.pdbx_description
1 polymer ?
#
loop_
_entity_poly.entity_id
_entity_poly.type
_entity_poly.pdbx_seq_one_letter_code
_entity_poly.pdbx_strand_id
1 'polypeptide(L)'
;VTTVEEVAPDVFRGSGTHVNFVLLRDGDALTLIDGGYPGDVAAVDGAIRSLGRRPEDVQGMLLTHAHVDHMGAIVAFHERYGIPVFTDPTEVAHARREYLEQAAGRDFIPMLHRHGVLPWLLRIARAGATRSVSVNAQAVTSGRPLDLPGGPVPVATHGHTSGHTAFHLPQHGVIVTGDALVTAHPLSKTQGPQLLPPVFDHGHGDTLAAALDHLATLNADTVLPGHGPVVSMAIAAAVDLARETARSRAYPV
;
A
#
# COMPACT_ATOMS: atom_id res chain seq x y z
N VAL A 1 -9.94 16.43 -10.47
CA VAL A 1 -10.76 15.20 -10.50
C VAL A 1 -9.78 14.06 -10.26
N THR A 2 -9.99 13.28 -9.22
CA THR A 2 -9.18 12.06 -8.96
C THR A 2 -9.52 11.06 -10.05
N THR A 3 -8.55 10.68 -10.85
CA THR A 3 -8.70 9.64 -11.87
C THR A 3 -8.60 8.28 -11.20
N VAL A 4 -9.61 7.46 -11.40
CA VAL A 4 -9.63 6.06 -11.05
C VAL A 4 -9.40 5.26 -12.32
N GLU A 5 -8.47 4.32 -12.28
CA GLU A 5 -8.12 3.43 -13.37
C GLU A 5 -8.70 2.03 -13.06
N GLU A 6 -9.55 1.51 -13.93
CA GLU A 6 -9.99 0.11 -13.85
C GLU A 6 -8.89 -0.77 -14.43
N VAL A 7 -8.28 -1.61 -13.59
CA VAL A 7 -7.12 -2.45 -13.94
C VAL A 7 -7.49 -3.89 -14.21
N ALA A 8 -8.63 -4.31 -13.70
CA ALA A 8 -9.31 -5.56 -13.98
C ALA A 8 -10.81 -5.33 -13.72
N PRO A 9 -11.72 -6.19 -14.19
CA PRO A 9 -13.15 -6.03 -13.92
C PRO A 9 -13.41 -5.82 -12.42
N ASP A 10 -14.06 -4.70 -12.07
CA ASP A 10 -14.41 -4.32 -10.69
C ASP A 10 -13.22 -4.10 -9.73
N VAL A 11 -12.00 -3.97 -10.26
CA VAL A 11 -10.78 -3.63 -9.53
C VAL A 11 -10.25 -2.29 -10.01
N PHE A 12 -10.24 -1.29 -9.13
CA PHE A 12 -9.91 0.09 -9.48
C PHE A 12 -8.70 0.58 -8.67
N ARG A 13 -7.71 1.13 -9.35
CA ARG A 13 -6.61 1.84 -8.73
C ARG A 13 -6.91 3.34 -8.67
N GLY A 14 -6.76 3.93 -7.50
CA GLY A 14 -6.70 5.36 -7.32
C GLY A 14 -5.31 5.82 -6.85
N SER A 15 -5.03 7.10 -6.95
CA SER A 15 -3.75 7.67 -6.54
C SER A 15 -3.94 8.87 -5.62
N GLY A 16 -3.23 8.87 -4.51
CA GLY A 16 -3.01 9.99 -3.63
C GLY A 16 -1.67 10.69 -3.91
N THR A 17 -1.11 11.29 -2.87
CA THR A 17 0.19 11.98 -2.92
C THR A 17 1.33 10.97 -2.93
N HIS A 18 1.78 10.56 -4.11
CA HIS A 18 2.83 9.56 -4.35
C HIS A 18 2.52 8.14 -3.85
N VAL A 19 1.30 7.82 -3.53
CA VAL A 19 0.85 6.52 -3.02
C VAL A 19 -0.43 6.11 -3.73
N ASN A 20 -0.66 4.81 -3.85
CA ASN A 20 -1.86 4.25 -4.44
C ASN A 20 -2.82 3.75 -3.35
N PHE A 21 -4.08 3.63 -3.73
CA PHE A 21 -5.11 2.90 -3.01
C PHE A 21 -5.94 2.10 -4.00
N VAL A 22 -6.65 1.08 -3.54
CA VAL A 22 -7.43 0.20 -4.41
C VAL A 22 -8.87 0.14 -3.92
N LEU A 23 -9.81 0.18 -4.86
CA LEU A 23 -11.23 -0.06 -4.61
C LEU A 23 -11.63 -1.35 -5.31
N LEU A 24 -12.26 -2.25 -4.59
CA LEU A 24 -12.88 -3.45 -5.12
C LEU A 24 -14.39 -3.26 -5.08
N ARG A 25 -15.10 -3.60 -6.16
CA ARG A 25 -16.54 -3.44 -6.24
C ARG A 25 -17.23 -4.80 -6.40
N ASP A 26 -18.33 -4.96 -5.71
CA ASP A 26 -19.28 -6.05 -5.94
C ASP A 26 -20.70 -5.48 -5.81
N GLY A 27 -21.37 -5.33 -6.95
CA GLY A 27 -22.65 -4.64 -7.04
C GLY A 27 -22.56 -3.20 -6.53
N ASP A 28 -23.26 -2.90 -5.43
CA ASP A 28 -23.28 -1.59 -4.79
C ASP A 28 -22.25 -1.45 -3.67
N ALA A 29 -21.62 -2.53 -3.26
CA ALA A 29 -20.68 -2.58 -2.16
C ALA A 29 -19.23 -2.40 -2.61
N LEU A 30 -18.41 -1.82 -1.73
CA LEU A 30 -16.99 -1.59 -1.96
C LEU A 30 -16.13 -2.15 -0.83
N THR A 31 -14.90 -2.53 -1.18
CA THR A 31 -13.77 -2.68 -0.25
C THR A 31 -12.71 -1.65 -0.61
N LEU A 32 -12.16 -0.96 0.38
CA LEU A 32 -11.01 -0.06 0.20
C LEU A 32 -9.74 -0.74 0.73
N ILE A 33 -8.68 -0.78 -0.08
CA ILE A 33 -7.33 -1.21 0.34
C ILE A 33 -6.42 0.00 0.36
N ASP A 34 -5.90 0.36 1.52
CA ASP A 34 -5.13 1.56 1.83
C ASP A 34 -5.91 2.87 1.57
N GLY A 35 -5.37 4.00 2.01
CA GLY A 35 -6.16 5.24 2.00
C GLY A 35 -5.38 6.54 1.80
N GLY A 36 -4.14 6.48 1.30
CA GLY A 36 -3.34 7.69 1.10
C GLY A 36 -2.91 8.36 2.41
N TYR A 37 -2.28 9.52 2.28
CA TYR A 37 -1.99 10.41 3.42
C TYR A 37 -3.27 11.01 4.02
N PRO A 38 -3.22 11.56 5.26
CA PRO A 38 -4.36 12.29 5.83
C PRO A 38 -4.89 13.46 4.97
N GLY A 39 -4.06 14.02 4.10
CA GLY A 39 -4.46 15.04 3.12
C GLY A 39 -5.13 14.48 1.87
N ASP A 40 -5.05 13.18 1.64
CA ASP A 40 -5.61 12.53 0.44
C ASP A 40 -7.05 12.04 0.61
N VAL A 41 -7.67 12.23 1.80
CA VAL A 41 -9.05 11.79 2.09
C VAL A 41 -10.04 12.24 1.03
N ALA A 42 -9.94 13.49 0.57
CA ALA A 42 -10.81 14.01 -0.48
C ALA A 42 -10.58 13.33 -1.85
N ALA A 43 -9.36 12.85 -2.11
CA ALA A 43 -9.04 12.10 -3.32
C ALA A 43 -9.70 10.71 -3.29
N VAL A 44 -9.65 10.02 -2.15
CA VAL A 44 -10.30 8.71 -1.97
C VAL A 44 -11.83 8.86 -2.03
N ASP A 45 -12.42 9.85 -1.34
CA ASP A 45 -13.86 10.14 -1.43
C ASP A 45 -14.28 10.45 -2.87
N GLY A 46 -13.50 11.26 -3.59
CA GLY A 46 -13.75 11.58 -5.00
C GLY A 46 -13.67 10.35 -5.92
N ALA A 47 -12.74 9.43 -5.65
CA ALA A 47 -12.63 8.16 -6.36
C ALA A 47 -13.89 7.29 -6.17
N ILE A 48 -14.34 7.12 -4.93
CA ILE A 48 -15.57 6.40 -4.60
C ILE A 48 -16.77 7.01 -5.33
N ARG A 49 -16.91 8.34 -5.30
CA ARG A 49 -18.01 9.06 -5.97
C ARG A 49 -17.95 8.93 -7.49
N SER A 50 -16.76 8.83 -8.08
CA SER A 50 -16.62 8.63 -9.52
C SER A 50 -17.14 7.27 -10.00
N LEU A 51 -17.20 6.29 -9.10
CA LEU A 51 -17.82 4.98 -9.31
C LEU A 51 -19.34 4.98 -9.06
N GLY A 52 -19.94 6.16 -8.79
CA GLY A 52 -21.35 6.28 -8.45
C GLY A 52 -21.70 5.77 -7.05
N ARG A 53 -20.73 5.70 -6.15
CA ARG A 53 -20.85 5.18 -4.79
C ARG A 53 -20.57 6.27 -3.75
N ARG A 54 -20.79 5.95 -2.47
CA ARG A 54 -20.52 6.82 -1.32
C ARG A 54 -19.59 6.10 -0.36
N PRO A 55 -18.86 6.80 0.51
CA PRO A 55 -18.04 6.16 1.55
C PRO A 55 -18.79 5.15 2.41
N GLU A 56 -20.09 5.38 2.65
CA GLU A 56 -20.96 4.47 3.41
C GLU A 56 -21.24 3.14 2.70
N ASP A 57 -20.97 3.05 1.40
CA ASP A 57 -21.08 1.82 0.62
C ASP A 57 -19.83 0.93 0.77
N VAL A 58 -18.76 1.42 1.46
CA VAL A 58 -17.57 0.65 1.80
C VAL A 58 -17.87 -0.27 2.99
N GLN A 59 -17.86 -1.58 2.76
CA GLN A 59 -18.19 -2.58 3.79
C GLN A 59 -17.01 -2.93 4.69
N GLY A 60 -15.79 -2.75 4.20
CA GLY A 60 -14.57 -2.99 4.95
C GLY A 60 -13.37 -2.30 4.33
N MET A 61 -12.42 -1.97 5.17
CA MET A 61 -11.17 -1.35 4.77
C MET A 61 -10.00 -2.26 5.15
N LEU A 62 -9.09 -2.46 4.22
CA LEU A 62 -7.92 -3.31 4.37
C LEU A 62 -6.69 -2.42 4.44
N LEU A 63 -5.83 -2.68 5.40
CA LEU A 63 -4.58 -1.95 5.57
C LEU A 63 -3.42 -2.91 5.27
N THR A 64 -2.61 -2.58 4.26
CA THR A 64 -1.41 -3.36 3.95
C THR A 64 -0.41 -3.25 5.09
N HIS A 65 -0.20 -2.04 5.59
CA HIS A 65 0.65 -1.73 6.74
C HIS A 65 0.34 -0.32 7.28
N ALA A 66 0.80 -0.02 8.50
CA ALA A 66 0.39 1.18 9.21
C ALA A 66 1.31 2.39 9.01
N HIS A 67 1.91 2.58 7.82
CA HIS A 67 2.55 3.84 7.49
C HIS A 67 1.51 4.94 7.22
N VAL A 68 1.88 6.19 7.49
CA VAL A 68 0.95 7.33 7.46
C VAL A 68 0.33 7.56 6.09
N ASP A 69 1.03 7.21 5.02
CA ASP A 69 0.58 7.34 3.63
C ASP A 69 -0.37 6.24 3.16
N HIS A 70 -0.62 5.23 3.99
CA HIS A 70 -1.62 4.20 3.74
C HIS A 70 -2.86 4.36 4.62
N MET A 71 -2.80 5.18 5.68
CA MET A 71 -3.83 5.26 6.73
C MET A 71 -4.82 6.43 6.57
N GLY A 72 -4.58 7.40 5.69
CA GLY A 72 -5.33 8.65 5.67
C GLY A 72 -6.85 8.50 5.63
N ALA A 73 -7.40 7.97 4.55
CA ALA A 73 -8.84 7.72 4.43
C ALA A 73 -9.32 6.57 5.31
N ILE A 74 -8.45 5.59 5.62
CA ILE A 74 -8.77 4.48 6.54
C ILE A 74 -9.21 5.04 7.91
N VAL A 75 -8.38 5.91 8.50
CA VAL A 75 -8.69 6.53 9.79
C VAL A 75 -9.94 7.43 9.68
N ALA A 76 -9.97 8.31 8.68
CA ALA A 76 -11.06 9.26 8.52
C ALA A 76 -12.42 8.59 8.29
N PHE A 77 -12.48 7.50 7.53
CA PHE A 77 -13.72 6.79 7.24
C PHE A 77 -14.13 5.89 8.41
N HIS A 78 -13.16 5.29 9.12
CA HIS A 78 -13.43 4.58 10.36
C HIS A 78 -14.07 5.50 11.42
N GLU A 79 -13.47 6.65 11.66
CA GLU A 79 -13.98 7.63 12.64
C GLU A 79 -15.34 8.20 12.25
N ARG A 80 -15.54 8.50 10.97
CA ARG A 80 -16.75 9.17 10.50
C ARG A 80 -17.93 8.26 10.26
N TYR A 81 -17.68 7.05 9.75
CA TYR A 81 -18.72 6.13 9.25
C TYR A 81 -18.73 4.81 10.02
N GLY A 82 -17.76 4.56 10.90
CA GLY A 82 -17.68 3.30 11.66
C GLY A 82 -17.27 2.08 10.81
N ILE A 83 -16.69 2.31 9.62
CA ILE A 83 -16.31 1.22 8.71
C ILE A 83 -15.19 0.39 9.37
N PRO A 84 -15.32 -0.96 9.42
CA PRO A 84 -14.31 -1.80 10.05
C PRO A 84 -13.01 -1.81 9.25
N VAL A 85 -11.88 -1.87 9.97
CA VAL A 85 -10.53 -1.93 9.42
C VAL A 85 -9.91 -3.28 9.75
N PHE A 86 -9.25 -3.89 8.77
CA PHE A 86 -8.62 -5.21 8.90
C PHE A 86 -7.16 -5.15 8.46
N THR A 87 -6.29 -5.88 9.18
CA THR A 87 -4.85 -5.99 8.86
C THR A 87 -4.27 -7.27 9.46
N ASP A 88 -2.99 -7.53 9.25
CA ASP A 88 -2.27 -8.65 9.89
C ASP A 88 -2.29 -8.52 11.42
N PRO A 89 -2.36 -9.64 12.16
CA PRO A 89 -2.32 -9.61 13.63
C PRO A 89 -1.11 -8.84 14.21
N THR A 90 0.05 -8.93 13.58
CA THR A 90 1.28 -8.23 14.01
C THR A 90 1.17 -6.72 13.76
N GLU A 91 0.48 -6.31 12.71
CA GLU A 91 0.32 -4.89 12.33
C GLU A 91 -0.69 -4.14 13.22
N VAL A 92 -1.57 -4.85 13.93
CA VAL A 92 -2.61 -4.23 14.79
C VAL A 92 -2.01 -3.27 15.82
N ALA A 93 -0.96 -3.65 16.51
CA ALA A 93 -0.28 -2.81 17.50
C ALA A 93 0.40 -1.59 16.86
N HIS A 94 0.99 -1.76 15.66
CA HIS A 94 1.54 -0.68 14.85
C HIS A 94 0.45 0.31 14.40
N ALA A 95 -0.72 -0.17 13.96
CA ALA A 95 -1.86 0.66 13.58
C ALA A 95 -2.42 1.48 14.77
N ARG A 96 -2.32 0.96 15.99
CA ARG A 96 -2.65 1.66 17.24
C ARG A 96 -1.56 2.62 17.71
N ARG A 97 -0.38 2.63 17.06
CA ARG A 97 0.79 3.41 17.50
C ARG A 97 1.36 2.96 18.86
N GLU A 98 1.20 1.70 19.22
CA GLU A 98 1.86 1.10 20.39
C GLU A 98 3.38 0.99 20.16
N TYR A 99 3.80 0.83 18.91
CA TYR A 99 5.15 1.02 18.41
C TYR A 99 5.12 1.66 17.02
N LEU A 100 6.27 2.05 16.47
CA LEU A 100 6.37 2.70 15.17
C LEU A 100 7.54 2.17 14.35
N GLU A 101 7.24 1.51 13.24
CA GLU A 101 8.17 1.09 12.20
C GLU A 101 8.01 1.98 10.96
N GLN A 102 8.41 3.23 11.07
CA GLN A 102 8.27 4.21 9.98
C GLN A 102 9.49 5.11 9.95
N ALA A 103 10.01 5.43 8.75
CA ALA A 103 11.09 6.37 8.58
C ALA A 103 10.73 7.74 9.20
N ALA A 104 11.62 8.26 10.02
CA ALA A 104 11.46 9.57 10.67
C ALA A 104 12.08 10.67 9.81
N GLY A 105 11.62 11.90 9.96
CA GLY A 105 12.18 13.04 9.21
C GLY A 105 13.69 13.19 9.32
N ARG A 106 14.29 12.81 10.46
CA ARG A 106 15.74 12.84 10.68
C ARG A 106 16.51 11.88 9.74
N ASP A 107 15.89 10.78 9.31
CA ASP A 107 16.53 9.75 8.48
C ASP A 107 16.78 10.27 7.05
N PHE A 108 16.09 11.34 6.66
CA PHE A 108 16.25 12.00 5.36
C PHE A 108 17.28 13.14 5.38
N ILE A 109 17.80 13.56 6.56
CA ILE A 109 18.78 14.64 6.68
C ILE A 109 20.02 14.38 5.81
N PRO A 110 20.63 13.17 5.81
CA PRO A 110 21.79 12.89 4.96
C PRO A 110 21.49 12.99 3.45
N MET A 111 20.23 12.94 3.06
CA MET A 111 19.78 12.93 1.67
C MET A 111 19.34 14.32 1.17
N LEU A 112 19.29 15.34 2.01
CA LEU A 112 18.79 16.68 1.65
C LEU A 112 19.60 17.36 0.53
N HIS A 113 20.87 16.97 0.35
CA HIS A 113 21.71 17.46 -0.74
C HIS A 113 21.32 16.91 -2.11
N ARG A 114 20.44 15.91 -2.17
CA ARG A 114 20.02 15.26 -3.43
C ARG A 114 18.85 15.99 -4.06
N HIS A 115 18.95 16.14 -5.38
CA HIS A 115 17.86 16.73 -6.16
C HIS A 115 16.56 15.95 -5.96
N GLY A 116 15.48 16.67 -5.66
CA GLY A 116 14.14 16.08 -5.53
C GLY A 116 13.75 15.70 -4.09
N VAL A 117 14.68 15.47 -3.17
CA VAL A 117 14.37 15.07 -1.79
C VAL A 117 13.60 16.16 -1.05
N LEU A 118 14.08 17.40 -1.05
CA LEU A 118 13.41 18.49 -0.34
C LEU A 118 12.02 18.82 -0.92
N PRO A 119 11.82 18.95 -2.24
CA PRO A 119 10.48 19.11 -2.81
C PRO A 119 9.53 17.96 -2.46
N TRP A 120 10.01 16.71 -2.46
CA TRP A 120 9.23 15.57 -2.04
C TRP A 120 8.84 15.66 -0.56
N LEU A 121 9.78 15.92 0.35
CA LEU A 121 9.50 16.10 1.79
C LEU A 121 8.46 17.20 2.04
N LEU A 122 8.57 18.33 1.35
CA LEU A 122 7.59 19.42 1.46
C LEU A 122 6.21 18.99 0.98
N ARG A 123 6.15 18.17 -0.08
CA ARG A 123 4.89 17.69 -0.63
C ARG A 123 4.20 16.70 0.31
N ILE A 124 4.92 15.71 0.83
CA ILE A 124 4.34 14.75 1.77
C ILE A 124 3.99 15.40 3.12
N ALA A 125 4.78 16.38 3.58
CA ALA A 125 4.44 17.14 4.78
C ALA A 125 3.11 17.89 4.63
N ARG A 126 2.86 18.51 3.45
CA ARG A 126 1.56 19.13 3.13
C ARG A 126 0.43 18.11 3.05
N ALA A 127 0.73 16.89 2.59
CA ALA A 127 -0.23 15.79 2.57
C ALA A 127 -0.47 15.19 3.98
N GLY A 128 0.28 15.61 4.99
CA GLY A 128 0.06 15.20 6.37
C GLY A 128 0.98 14.10 6.86
N ALA A 129 2.14 13.87 6.23
CA ALA A 129 3.12 12.87 6.66
C ALA A 129 3.62 13.05 8.11
N THR A 130 3.49 14.25 8.67
CA THR A 130 3.87 14.56 10.06
C THR A 130 2.73 14.40 11.07
N ARG A 131 1.54 14.02 10.61
CA ARG A 131 0.39 13.81 11.51
C ARG A 131 0.49 12.44 12.18
N SER A 132 0.19 12.40 13.48
CA SER A 132 -0.01 11.15 14.17
C SER A 132 -1.46 10.69 13.92
N VAL A 133 -1.62 9.54 13.29
CA VAL A 133 -2.91 8.90 13.06
C VAL A 133 -2.86 7.47 13.58
N SER A 134 -3.96 7.00 14.16
CA SER A 134 -4.07 5.64 14.69
C SER A 134 -5.45 5.08 14.42
N VAL A 135 -5.56 3.76 14.35
CA VAL A 135 -6.85 3.09 14.16
C VAL A 135 -6.87 1.74 14.87
N ASN A 136 -8.05 1.37 15.38
CA ASN A 136 -8.31 0.04 15.91
C ASN A 136 -8.62 -0.92 14.76
N ALA A 137 -7.60 -1.58 14.22
CA ALA A 137 -7.77 -2.62 13.21
C ALA A 137 -8.07 -3.97 13.86
N GLN A 138 -8.84 -4.79 13.14
CA GLN A 138 -9.11 -6.19 13.48
C GLN A 138 -8.11 -7.08 12.77
N ALA A 139 -7.65 -8.11 13.46
CA ALA A 139 -6.72 -9.08 12.90
C ALA A 139 -7.41 -10.01 11.89
N VAL A 140 -6.78 -10.25 10.75
CA VAL A 140 -7.24 -11.24 9.75
C VAL A 140 -6.22 -12.36 9.56
N THR A 141 -6.71 -13.52 9.18
CA THR A 141 -5.85 -14.70 8.94
C THR A 141 -5.37 -14.70 7.50
N SER A 142 -4.08 -14.76 7.29
CA SER A 142 -3.46 -14.94 5.97
C SER A 142 -3.92 -16.24 5.30
N GLY A 143 -4.04 -16.22 3.97
CA GLY A 143 -4.38 -17.37 3.14
C GLY A 143 -5.87 -17.74 3.10
N ARG A 144 -6.75 -16.95 3.72
CA ARG A 144 -8.21 -17.16 3.66
C ARG A 144 -8.91 -15.98 3.02
N PRO A 145 -9.80 -16.20 2.03
CA PRO A 145 -10.61 -15.14 1.47
C PRO A 145 -11.42 -14.43 2.55
N LEU A 146 -11.45 -13.11 2.49
CA LEU A 146 -12.30 -12.30 3.35
C LEU A 146 -13.70 -12.21 2.73
N ASP A 147 -14.72 -12.21 3.59
CA ASP A 147 -16.11 -11.98 3.19
C ASP A 147 -16.35 -10.47 3.00
N LEU A 148 -15.71 -9.94 1.97
CA LEU A 148 -15.75 -8.54 1.56
C LEU A 148 -15.85 -8.48 0.01
N PRO A 149 -16.41 -7.38 -0.55
CA PRO A 149 -16.40 -7.15 -1.99
C PRO A 149 -15.04 -7.45 -2.64
N GLY A 150 -15.03 -8.24 -3.72
CA GLY A 150 -13.83 -8.68 -4.42
C GLY A 150 -13.13 -9.91 -3.81
N GLY A 151 -13.57 -10.42 -2.66
CA GLY A 151 -13.02 -11.61 -2.01
C GLY A 151 -11.51 -11.59 -1.79
N PRO A 152 -10.90 -10.50 -1.29
CA PRO A 152 -9.45 -10.39 -1.15
C PRO A 152 -8.88 -11.43 -0.19
N VAL A 153 -7.76 -12.04 -0.57
CA VAL A 153 -7.03 -13.03 0.24
C VAL A 153 -5.80 -12.34 0.83
N PRO A 154 -5.73 -12.14 2.15
CA PRO A 154 -4.53 -11.62 2.79
C PRO A 154 -3.35 -12.58 2.60
N VAL A 155 -2.19 -12.04 2.28
CA VAL A 155 -0.94 -12.77 2.09
C VAL A 155 0.11 -12.10 2.97
N ALA A 156 0.58 -12.78 4.00
CA ALA A 156 1.62 -12.24 4.86
C ALA A 156 2.89 -11.95 4.04
N THR A 157 3.29 -10.69 4.00
CA THR A 157 4.47 -10.20 3.29
C THR A 157 5.32 -9.34 4.22
N HIS A 158 5.54 -9.90 5.41
CA HIS A 158 6.33 -9.27 6.47
C HIS A 158 7.72 -8.86 5.97
N GLY A 159 8.24 -7.75 6.44
CA GLY A 159 9.59 -7.30 6.13
C GLY A 159 9.71 -5.79 5.85
N HIS A 160 8.77 -5.18 5.15
CA HIS A 160 8.69 -3.72 5.07
C HIS A 160 8.26 -3.12 6.42
N THR A 161 7.20 -3.69 7.01
CA THR A 161 6.92 -3.65 8.45
C THR A 161 6.80 -5.08 8.97
N SER A 162 6.83 -5.25 10.30
CA SER A 162 6.72 -6.57 10.93
C SER A 162 5.43 -7.31 10.61
N GLY A 163 4.34 -6.61 10.26
CA GLY A 163 3.04 -7.18 9.94
C GLY A 163 2.53 -6.81 8.54
N HIS A 164 3.41 -6.37 7.62
CA HIS A 164 3.00 -6.03 6.26
C HIS A 164 2.25 -7.17 5.58
N THR A 165 1.16 -6.85 4.87
CA THR A 165 0.27 -7.81 4.20
C THR A 165 -0.04 -7.34 2.78
N ALA A 166 0.16 -8.21 1.80
CA ALA A 166 -0.38 -8.05 0.46
C ALA A 166 -1.80 -8.62 0.37
N PHE A 167 -2.56 -8.25 -0.65
CA PHE A 167 -3.90 -8.79 -0.89
C PHE A 167 -3.98 -9.38 -2.29
N HIS A 168 -4.16 -10.71 -2.35
CA HIS A 168 -4.33 -11.44 -3.61
C HIS A 168 -5.81 -11.48 -3.99
N LEU A 169 -6.09 -11.22 -5.27
CA LEU A 169 -7.41 -11.27 -5.89
C LEU A 169 -7.40 -12.38 -6.96
N PRO A 170 -7.50 -13.66 -6.56
CA PRO A 170 -7.25 -14.78 -7.48
C PRO A 170 -8.22 -14.83 -8.64
N GLN A 171 -9.47 -14.38 -8.45
CA GLN A 171 -10.49 -14.34 -9.52
C GLN A 171 -10.19 -13.30 -10.61
N HIS A 172 -9.34 -12.31 -10.30
CA HIS A 172 -8.98 -11.21 -11.18
C HIS A 172 -7.53 -11.31 -11.71
N GLY A 173 -6.76 -12.30 -11.23
CA GLY A 173 -5.32 -12.38 -11.55
C GLY A 173 -4.50 -11.20 -11.03
N VAL A 174 -4.97 -10.53 -9.97
CA VAL A 174 -4.38 -9.30 -9.42
C VAL A 174 -3.76 -9.55 -8.05
N ILE A 175 -2.62 -8.92 -7.80
CA ILE A 175 -2.01 -8.84 -6.47
C ILE A 175 -1.75 -7.38 -6.09
N VAL A 176 -2.31 -6.96 -4.95
CA VAL A 176 -2.01 -5.66 -4.32
C VAL A 176 -0.82 -5.88 -3.39
N THR A 177 0.35 -5.40 -3.78
CA THR A 177 1.61 -5.72 -3.07
C THR A 177 1.93 -4.76 -1.93
N GLY A 178 1.18 -3.66 -1.78
CA GLY A 178 1.58 -2.59 -0.86
C GLY A 178 3.05 -2.21 -1.12
N ASP A 179 3.82 -2.13 -0.07
CA ASP A 179 5.22 -1.70 -0.12
C ASP A 179 6.24 -2.86 -0.06
N ALA A 180 5.75 -4.11 -0.04
CA ALA A 180 6.65 -5.27 -0.19
C ALA A 180 7.32 -5.31 -1.58
N LEU A 181 6.64 -4.80 -2.61
CA LEU A 181 7.16 -4.61 -3.96
C LEU A 181 6.49 -3.38 -4.57
N VAL A 182 7.28 -2.41 -5.01
CA VAL A 182 6.82 -1.17 -5.64
C VAL A 182 7.33 -1.08 -7.08
N THR A 183 6.81 -0.13 -7.88
CA THR A 183 7.22 0.01 -9.28
C THR A 183 7.83 1.37 -9.59
N ALA A 184 7.69 2.34 -8.70
CA ALA A 184 8.41 3.61 -8.70
C ALA A 184 8.34 4.24 -7.31
N HIS A 185 9.33 5.08 -6.99
CA HIS A 185 9.30 5.91 -5.79
C HIS A 185 10.07 7.22 -6.06
N PRO A 186 9.64 8.40 -5.52
CA PRO A 186 10.31 9.68 -5.77
C PRO A 186 11.81 9.72 -5.39
N LEU A 187 12.24 8.87 -4.47
CA LEU A 187 13.64 8.76 -4.04
C LEU A 187 14.40 7.66 -4.81
N SER A 188 13.76 6.97 -5.77
CA SER A 188 14.38 5.97 -6.62
C SER A 188 14.49 6.48 -8.06
N LYS A 189 15.61 6.21 -8.74
CA LYS A 189 15.76 6.44 -10.18
C LYS A 189 15.25 5.28 -11.03
N THR A 190 14.98 4.14 -10.40
CA THR A 190 14.50 2.95 -11.08
C THR A 190 13.02 3.08 -11.41
N GLN A 191 12.63 2.61 -12.57
CA GLN A 191 11.25 2.43 -13.00
C GLN A 191 11.00 0.94 -13.21
N GLY A 192 9.80 0.47 -12.83
CA GLY A 192 9.46 -0.95 -12.84
C GLY A 192 9.65 -1.62 -11.48
N PRO A 193 9.39 -2.94 -11.38
CA PRO A 193 9.44 -3.68 -10.14
C PRO A 193 10.74 -3.52 -9.38
N GLN A 194 10.64 -3.11 -8.12
CA GLN A 194 11.77 -2.80 -7.26
C GLN A 194 11.38 -2.87 -5.78
N LEU A 195 12.37 -2.95 -4.89
CA LEU A 195 12.19 -2.71 -3.47
C LEU A 195 12.29 -1.21 -3.18
N LEU A 196 11.73 -0.77 -2.07
CA LEU A 196 11.90 0.60 -1.61
C LEU A 196 13.37 0.91 -1.28
N PRO A 197 13.78 2.19 -1.35
CA PRO A 197 15.12 2.60 -0.90
C PRO A 197 15.42 2.17 0.55
N PRO A 198 16.71 1.86 0.86
CA PRO A 198 17.09 1.34 2.19
C PRO A 198 16.72 2.22 3.39
N VAL A 199 16.47 3.52 3.18
CA VAL A 199 15.99 4.42 4.24
C VAL A 199 14.63 4.00 4.81
N PHE A 200 13.87 3.18 4.07
CA PHE A 200 12.59 2.59 4.48
C PHE A 200 12.74 1.16 4.99
N ASP A 201 13.95 0.61 5.01
CA ASP A 201 14.23 -0.71 5.55
C ASP A 201 14.46 -0.59 7.07
N HIS A 202 13.65 -1.31 7.82
CA HIS A 202 13.72 -1.33 9.30
C HIS A 202 14.50 -2.55 9.83
N GLY A 203 15.39 -3.13 9.02
CA GLY A 203 16.24 -4.25 9.40
C GLY A 203 15.61 -5.63 9.18
N HIS A 204 14.54 -5.70 8.40
CA HIS A 204 13.82 -6.93 8.12
C HIS A 204 14.09 -7.54 6.73
N GLY A 205 15.25 -7.23 6.13
CA GLY A 205 15.57 -7.62 4.75
C GLY A 205 15.46 -9.13 4.46
N ASP A 206 15.87 -9.98 5.40
CA ASP A 206 15.76 -11.45 5.24
C ASP A 206 14.30 -11.90 5.28
N THR A 207 13.48 -11.28 6.12
CA THR A 207 12.04 -11.55 6.21
C THR A 207 11.34 -11.12 4.93
N LEU A 208 11.68 -9.96 4.40
CA LEU A 208 11.16 -9.49 3.12
C LEU A 208 11.58 -10.41 1.96
N ALA A 209 12.82 -10.91 1.96
CA ALA A 209 13.27 -11.86 0.94
C ALA A 209 12.42 -13.15 0.95
N ALA A 210 12.10 -13.69 2.13
CA ALA A 210 11.22 -14.85 2.27
C ALA A 210 9.77 -14.54 1.84
N ALA A 211 9.27 -13.34 2.14
CA ALA A 211 7.95 -12.89 1.70
C ALA A 211 7.86 -12.78 0.17
N LEU A 212 8.91 -12.30 -0.48
CA LEU A 212 8.98 -12.26 -1.95
C LEU A 212 9.00 -13.66 -2.58
N ASP A 213 9.64 -14.65 -1.92
CA ASP A 213 9.56 -16.05 -2.37
C ASP A 213 8.12 -16.54 -2.36
N HIS A 214 7.37 -16.23 -1.30
CA HIS A 214 5.97 -16.60 -1.23
C HIS A 214 5.12 -15.88 -2.29
N LEU A 215 5.29 -14.57 -2.46
CA LEU A 215 4.60 -13.81 -3.52
C LEU A 215 4.83 -14.42 -4.91
N ALA A 216 6.05 -14.84 -5.22
CA ALA A 216 6.42 -15.43 -6.52
C ALA A 216 5.67 -16.73 -6.83
N THR A 217 5.08 -17.40 -5.83
CA THR A 217 4.28 -18.61 -6.02
C THR A 217 2.84 -18.36 -6.40
N LEU A 218 2.36 -17.13 -6.29
CA LEU A 218 0.96 -16.80 -6.52
C LEU A 218 0.66 -16.70 -8.03
N ASN A 219 -0.58 -17.01 -8.39
CA ASN A 219 -1.06 -16.84 -9.75
C ASN A 219 -1.66 -15.44 -9.91
N ALA A 220 -0.82 -14.47 -10.28
CA ALA A 220 -1.22 -13.10 -10.59
C ALA A 220 -0.36 -12.58 -11.75
N ASP A 221 -0.98 -11.89 -12.68
CA ASP A 221 -0.36 -11.28 -13.86
C ASP A 221 -0.54 -9.74 -13.90
N THR A 222 -1.19 -9.19 -12.90
CA THR A 222 -1.33 -7.75 -12.70
C THR A 222 -0.89 -7.39 -11.28
N VAL A 223 0.13 -6.54 -11.17
CA VAL A 223 0.70 -6.08 -9.90
C VAL A 223 0.28 -4.65 -9.63
N LEU A 224 -0.44 -4.46 -8.53
CA LEU A 224 -0.89 -3.17 -7.99
C LEU A 224 0.01 -2.81 -6.78
N PRO A 225 1.03 -1.95 -6.97
CA PRO A 225 1.93 -1.58 -5.88
C PRO A 225 1.36 -0.44 -5.01
N GLY A 226 1.89 -0.28 -3.79
CA GLY A 226 1.65 0.91 -2.97
C GLY A 226 2.19 2.18 -3.61
N HIS A 227 3.32 2.09 -4.34
CA HIS A 227 3.93 3.22 -5.04
C HIS A 227 4.28 2.88 -6.49
N GLY A 228 3.95 3.82 -7.38
CA GLY A 228 4.25 3.72 -8.81
C GLY A 228 3.09 3.19 -9.66
N PRO A 229 3.31 3.00 -10.96
CA PRO A 229 2.28 2.51 -11.89
C PRO A 229 1.99 1.02 -11.70
N VAL A 230 0.79 0.60 -12.12
CA VAL A 230 0.43 -0.80 -12.31
C VAL A 230 1.36 -1.43 -13.35
N VAL A 231 1.70 -2.70 -13.15
CA VAL A 231 2.43 -3.46 -14.17
C VAL A 231 1.69 -4.76 -14.50
N SER A 232 1.54 -5.04 -15.80
CA SER A 232 0.94 -6.26 -16.32
C SER A 232 2.06 -7.26 -16.63
N MET A 233 2.38 -8.09 -15.65
CA MET A 233 3.35 -9.19 -15.75
C MET A 233 3.12 -10.20 -14.64
N ALA A 234 3.56 -11.43 -14.82
CA ALA A 234 3.51 -12.45 -13.78
C ALA A 234 4.27 -11.96 -12.53
N ILE A 235 3.66 -12.14 -11.37
CA ILE A 235 4.26 -11.72 -10.08
C ILE A 235 5.63 -12.33 -9.86
N ALA A 236 5.88 -13.57 -10.30
CA ALA A 236 7.20 -14.20 -10.24
C ALA A 236 8.25 -13.38 -11.00
N ALA A 237 7.93 -12.92 -12.22
CA ALA A 237 8.83 -12.08 -13.01
C ALA A 237 9.05 -10.70 -12.36
N ALA A 238 8.00 -10.12 -11.76
CA ALA A 238 8.13 -8.86 -11.02
C ALA A 238 9.06 -9.00 -9.82
N VAL A 239 8.97 -10.10 -9.09
CA VAL A 239 9.85 -10.42 -7.95
C VAL A 239 11.30 -10.58 -8.41
N ASP A 240 11.54 -11.29 -9.51
CA ASP A 240 12.90 -11.47 -10.06
C ASP A 240 13.54 -10.13 -10.44
N LEU A 241 12.79 -9.25 -11.13
CA LEU A 241 13.24 -7.90 -11.47
C LEU A 241 13.52 -7.04 -10.22
N ALA A 242 12.67 -7.11 -9.21
CA ALA A 242 12.87 -6.38 -7.96
C ALA A 242 14.15 -6.82 -7.25
N ARG A 243 14.44 -8.13 -7.24
CA ARG A 243 15.69 -8.70 -6.70
C ARG A 243 16.92 -8.30 -7.50
N GLU A 244 16.83 -8.31 -8.81
CA GLU A 244 17.93 -7.87 -9.70
C GLU A 244 18.26 -6.40 -9.44
N THR A 245 17.22 -5.55 -9.35
CA THR A 245 17.35 -4.13 -9.02
C THR A 245 18.03 -3.92 -7.67
N ALA A 246 17.63 -4.67 -6.64
CA ALA A 246 18.23 -4.59 -5.31
C ALA A 246 19.72 -5.00 -5.31
N ARG A 247 20.08 -6.06 -6.04
CA ARG A 247 21.47 -6.53 -6.16
C ARG A 247 22.36 -5.55 -6.93
N SER A 248 21.83 -4.91 -7.94
CA SER A 248 22.59 -3.95 -8.76
C SER A 248 22.92 -2.66 -8.02
N ARG A 249 22.45 -2.47 -6.77
CA ARG A 249 22.55 -1.23 -6.01
C ARG A 249 22.09 0.00 -6.82
N ALA A 250 21.15 -0.20 -7.71
CA ALA A 250 20.54 0.86 -8.52
C ALA A 250 19.72 1.85 -7.68
N TYR A 251 19.78 1.74 -6.37
CA TYR A 251 19.36 2.80 -5.45
C TYR A 251 20.48 3.85 -5.44
N PRO A 252 20.34 4.96 -6.13
CA PRO A 252 21.25 6.07 -5.94
C PRO A 252 20.98 6.63 -4.54
N VAL A 253 21.75 6.12 -3.62
CA VAL A 253 21.84 6.68 -2.28
C VAL A 253 22.61 7.96 -2.34
#